data_24de6e7fb3dbe71b9d9b240d59004de9
#
_entry.id   24de6e7fb3dbe71b9d9b240d59004de9
#
_cell.length_a   1.000
_cell.length_b   1.000
_cell.length_c   1.000
_cell.angle_alpha   90.00
_cell.angle_beta   90.00
_cell.angle_gamma   90.00
#
_symmetry.space_group_name_H-M   'P 1'
#
loop_
_entity.id
_entity.type
_entity.pdbx_description
1 polymer ?
#
loop_
_entity_poly.entity_id
_entity_poly.type
_entity_poly.pdbx_seq_one_letter_code
_entity_poly.pdbx_strand_id
1 'polypeptide(L)'
;MHKYLEVNAAGGLVINSKGEFLLIRRSGLWDLPKGHQEPGEPIEETAVREVEEETGLKGLILGEFIRVTDHTYFRNDQWHLKHTWWYRMTCGCDCEFTPQTEEGITEVRWVEKSELKEFLQETYPTIVEVFRSLGLSEKYLPTVKQNTENIV
;
A
#
# COMPACT_ATOMS: atom_id res chain seq x y z
N MET A 1 28.10 -12.27 -4.31
CA MET A 1 27.25 -11.64 -3.28
C MET A 1 26.58 -10.41 -3.88
N HIS A 2 25.25 -10.42 -3.96
CA HIS A 2 24.50 -9.29 -4.49
C HIS A 2 24.44 -8.17 -3.47
N LYS A 3 24.90 -7.01 -3.86
CA LYS A 3 24.70 -5.80 -3.06
C LYS A 3 23.38 -5.17 -3.52
N TYR A 4 22.46 -5.00 -2.59
CA TYR A 4 21.22 -4.30 -2.84
C TYR A 4 21.40 -2.83 -2.53
N LEU A 5 20.88 -1.98 -3.42
CA LEU A 5 20.70 -0.58 -3.10
C LEU A 5 19.42 -0.47 -2.27
N GLU A 6 19.56 -0.09 -1.02
CA GLU A 6 18.40 0.02 -0.13
C GLU A 6 17.66 1.34 -0.36
N VAL A 7 16.34 1.24 -0.47
CA VAL A 7 15.46 2.37 -0.72
C VAL A 7 14.35 2.35 0.32
N ASN A 8 14.06 3.50 0.90
CA ASN A 8 12.97 3.62 1.87
C ASN A 8 11.77 4.29 1.25
N ALA A 9 10.61 3.72 1.55
CA ALA A 9 9.32 4.24 1.11
C ALA A 9 8.34 4.16 2.27
N ALA A 10 7.24 4.86 2.15
CA ALA A 10 6.17 4.79 3.14
C ALA A 10 4.82 4.98 2.44
N GLY A 11 3.81 4.44 3.06
CA GLY A 11 2.46 4.54 2.55
C GLY A 11 1.42 4.32 3.63
N GLY A 12 0.18 4.24 3.21
CA GLY A 12 -0.91 4.18 4.15
C GLY A 12 -2.06 3.28 3.75
N LEU A 13 -2.64 2.68 4.76
CA LEU A 13 -3.92 1.99 4.68
C LEU A 13 -4.95 2.96 5.26
N VAL A 14 -5.72 3.59 4.37
CA VAL A 14 -6.65 4.64 4.73
C VAL A 14 -8.05 4.09 4.94
N ILE A 15 -8.67 4.47 6.04
CA ILE A 15 -10.03 4.05 6.41
C ILE A 15 -10.87 5.32 6.56
N ASN A 16 -12.02 5.35 5.91
CA ASN A 16 -12.94 6.49 6.01
C ASN A 16 -13.94 6.32 7.16
N SER A 17 -14.81 7.30 7.34
CA SER A 17 -15.82 7.29 8.43
C SER A 17 -16.84 6.16 8.31
N LYS A 18 -16.96 5.56 7.14
CA LYS A 18 -17.86 4.41 6.91
C LYS A 18 -17.17 3.07 7.13
N GLY A 19 -15.89 3.08 7.51
CA GLY A 19 -15.10 1.86 7.68
C GLY A 19 -14.65 1.23 6.37
N GLU A 20 -14.69 1.97 5.28
CA GLU A 20 -14.22 1.50 3.98
C GLU A 20 -12.72 1.73 3.83
N PHE A 21 -12.07 0.84 3.08
CA PHE A 21 -10.63 0.88 2.82
C PHE A 21 -10.34 1.49 1.45
N LEU A 22 -9.30 2.32 1.39
CA LEU A 22 -8.86 2.90 0.13
C LEU A 22 -7.92 1.95 -0.59
N LEU A 23 -8.25 1.63 -1.84
CA LEU A 23 -7.38 0.88 -2.75
C LEU A 23 -7.12 1.71 -3.99
N ILE A 24 -5.92 1.58 -4.54
CA ILE A 24 -5.55 2.12 -5.84
C ILE A 24 -5.32 0.97 -6.81
N ARG A 25 -5.54 1.21 -8.10
CA ARG A 25 -5.22 0.25 -9.15
C ARG A 25 -4.06 0.77 -9.97
N ARG A 26 -3.01 -0.05 -10.06
CA ARG A 26 -1.79 0.26 -10.80
C ARG A 26 -1.32 -1.02 -11.49
N SER A 27 -1.01 -0.91 -12.80
CA SER A 27 -0.52 -2.06 -13.58
C SER A 27 -1.45 -3.27 -13.52
N GLY A 28 -2.76 -3.05 -13.45
CA GLY A 28 -3.77 -4.10 -13.40
C GLY A 28 -3.95 -4.78 -12.05
N LEU A 29 -3.22 -4.34 -11.02
CA LEU A 29 -3.32 -4.90 -9.67
C LEU A 29 -3.84 -3.85 -8.69
N TRP A 30 -4.56 -4.32 -7.69
CA TRP A 30 -4.95 -3.48 -6.55
C TRP A 30 -3.78 -3.35 -5.58
N ASP A 31 -3.62 -2.16 -5.02
CA ASP A 31 -2.46 -1.82 -4.21
C ASP A 31 -2.86 -0.75 -3.20
N LEU A 32 -1.95 -0.44 -2.29
CA LEU A 32 -2.08 0.68 -1.37
C LEU A 32 -1.14 1.81 -1.81
N PRO A 33 -1.56 3.08 -1.62
CA PRO A 33 -0.73 4.22 -2.01
C PRO A 33 0.54 4.31 -1.16
N LYS A 34 1.66 4.60 -1.82
CA LYS A 34 2.98 4.72 -1.22
C LYS A 34 3.92 5.47 -2.13
N GLY A 35 5.09 5.82 -1.61
CA GLY A 35 6.15 6.38 -2.43
C GLY A 35 7.44 6.58 -1.64
N HIS A 36 8.46 7.06 -2.32
CA HIS A 36 9.82 7.14 -1.79
C HIS A 36 10.02 8.28 -0.79
N GLN A 37 10.79 7.98 0.26
CA GLN A 37 11.23 8.98 1.22
C GLN A 37 12.20 9.95 0.55
N GLU A 38 12.01 11.23 0.80
CA GLU A 38 12.93 12.28 0.36
C GLU A 38 14.04 12.47 1.39
N PRO A 39 15.22 12.95 0.96
CA PRO A 39 16.32 13.20 1.88
C PRO A 39 15.92 14.12 3.04
N GLY A 40 16.18 13.68 4.27
CA GLY A 40 15.86 14.46 5.47
C GLY A 40 14.40 14.44 5.90
N GLU A 41 13.54 13.73 5.14
CA GLU A 41 12.12 13.64 5.46
C GLU A 41 11.88 12.56 6.51
N PRO A 42 11.14 12.85 7.60
CA PRO A 42 10.71 11.79 8.51
C PRO A 42 9.80 10.81 7.79
N ILE A 43 9.93 9.52 8.10
CA ILE A 43 9.17 8.47 7.38
C ILE A 43 7.65 8.64 7.53
N GLU A 44 7.18 9.14 8.67
CA GLU A 44 5.76 9.41 8.91
C GLU A 44 5.23 10.50 7.97
N GLU A 45 6.04 11.51 7.70
CA GLU A 45 5.67 12.58 6.77
C GLU A 45 5.66 12.07 5.34
N THR A 46 6.61 11.19 5.00
CA THR A 46 6.63 10.52 3.70
C THR A 46 5.31 9.79 3.46
N ALA A 47 4.84 9.04 4.46
CA ALA A 47 3.62 8.26 4.35
C ALA A 47 2.42 9.15 4.01
N VAL A 48 2.21 10.21 4.77
CA VAL A 48 1.08 11.13 4.54
C VAL A 48 1.20 11.83 3.19
N ARG A 49 2.38 12.36 2.89
CA ARG A 49 2.63 13.09 1.65
C ARG A 49 2.37 12.22 0.42
N GLU A 50 2.91 11.00 0.42
CA GLU A 50 2.76 10.10 -0.73
C GLU A 50 1.32 9.65 -0.93
N VAL A 51 0.59 9.36 0.16
CA VAL A 51 -0.83 9.00 0.04
C VAL A 51 -1.63 10.16 -0.52
N GLU A 52 -1.38 11.38 -0.04
CA GLU A 52 -2.07 12.57 -0.54
C GLU A 52 -1.75 12.85 -2.02
N GLU A 53 -0.47 12.70 -2.41
CA GLU A 53 -0.06 12.90 -3.80
C GLU A 53 -0.69 11.87 -4.74
N GLU A 54 -0.68 10.59 -4.38
CA GLU A 54 -1.17 9.52 -5.26
C GLU A 54 -2.69 9.48 -5.39
N THR A 55 -3.41 9.92 -4.36
CA THR A 55 -4.88 9.82 -4.32
C THR A 55 -5.62 11.14 -4.47
N GLY A 56 -4.93 12.24 -4.22
CA GLY A 56 -5.55 13.57 -4.17
C GLY A 56 -6.27 13.87 -2.88
N LEU A 57 -6.26 12.94 -1.92
CA LEU A 57 -6.85 13.19 -0.61
C LEU A 57 -6.05 14.25 0.13
N LYS A 58 -6.71 14.97 1.02
CA LYS A 58 -6.09 15.99 1.87
C LYS A 58 -6.62 15.85 3.29
N GLY A 59 -5.81 16.33 4.25
CA GLY A 59 -6.19 16.31 5.64
C GLY A 59 -6.24 14.91 6.25
N LEU A 60 -5.41 14.01 5.75
CA LEU A 60 -5.29 12.68 6.31
C LEU A 60 -4.73 12.75 7.73
N ILE A 61 -5.29 11.93 8.61
CA ILE A 61 -4.82 11.82 9.99
C ILE A 61 -3.98 10.56 10.11
N LEU A 62 -2.70 10.75 10.44
CA LEU A 62 -1.77 9.63 10.64
C LEU A 62 -2.17 8.88 11.92
N GLY A 63 -2.28 7.57 11.79
CA GLY A 63 -2.54 6.67 12.91
C GLY A 63 -1.30 5.84 13.24
N GLU A 64 -1.55 4.64 13.72
CA GLU A 64 -0.49 3.74 14.18
C GLU A 64 0.31 3.12 13.03
N PHE A 65 1.57 2.83 13.34
CA PHE A 65 2.42 2.03 12.47
C PHE A 65 1.88 0.60 12.40
N ILE A 66 1.83 0.04 11.19
CA ILE A 66 1.35 -1.34 10.98
C ILE A 66 2.50 -2.32 10.86
N ARG A 67 3.33 -2.14 9.83
CA ARG A 67 4.51 -2.98 9.61
C ARG A 67 5.39 -2.42 8.48
N VAL A 68 6.58 -3.00 8.33
CA VAL A 68 7.43 -2.80 7.15
C VAL A 68 7.27 -4.00 6.24
N THR A 69 7.17 -3.75 4.94
CA THR A 69 7.27 -4.80 3.92
C THR A 69 8.50 -4.57 3.07
N ASP A 70 9.10 -5.66 2.60
CA ASP A 70 10.29 -5.60 1.76
C ASP A 70 9.97 -6.09 0.37
N HIS A 71 10.54 -5.42 -0.62
CA HIS A 71 10.37 -5.78 -2.02
C HIS A 71 11.69 -5.59 -2.77
N THR A 72 12.10 -6.60 -3.53
CA THR A 72 13.30 -6.53 -4.36
C THR A 72 12.91 -6.34 -5.82
N TYR A 73 13.67 -5.53 -6.53
CA TYR A 73 13.49 -5.32 -7.96
C TYR A 73 14.80 -4.93 -8.62
N PHE A 74 14.89 -5.20 -9.91
CA PHE A 74 16.07 -4.87 -10.72
C PHE A 74 15.74 -3.68 -11.60
N ARG A 75 16.55 -2.61 -11.52
CA ARG A 75 16.34 -1.39 -12.29
C ARG A 75 17.69 -0.69 -12.47
N ASN A 76 17.93 -0.16 -13.65
CA ASN A 76 19.18 0.54 -13.99
C ASN A 76 20.42 -0.28 -13.63
N ASP A 77 20.42 -1.56 -14.04
CA ASP A 77 21.51 -2.52 -13.82
C ASP A 77 21.86 -2.75 -12.35
N GLN A 78 20.92 -2.48 -11.44
CA GLN A 78 21.13 -2.57 -10.01
C GLN A 78 19.94 -3.25 -9.32
N TRP A 79 20.25 -4.19 -8.42
CA TRP A 79 19.23 -4.75 -7.53
C TRP A 79 18.91 -3.75 -6.43
N HIS A 80 17.63 -3.56 -6.21
CA HIS A 80 17.10 -2.68 -5.17
C HIS A 80 16.36 -3.50 -4.12
N LEU A 81 16.48 -3.07 -2.87
CA LEU A 81 15.68 -3.58 -1.77
C LEU A 81 14.89 -2.41 -1.21
N LYS A 82 13.59 -2.42 -1.42
CA LYS A 82 12.70 -1.37 -0.95
C LYS A 82 12.05 -1.79 0.35
N HIS A 83 12.25 -0.99 1.38
CA HIS A 83 11.56 -1.10 2.66
C HIS A 83 10.41 -0.11 2.64
N THR A 84 9.19 -0.58 2.84
CA THR A 84 8.00 0.29 2.88
C THR A 84 7.39 0.26 4.27
N TRP A 85 7.35 1.42 4.92
CA TRP A 85 6.69 1.61 6.21
C TRP A 85 5.22 1.89 5.99
N TRP A 86 4.34 1.06 6.54
CA TRP A 86 2.90 1.18 6.37
C TRP A 86 2.26 1.70 7.64
N TYR A 87 1.40 2.71 7.48
CA TYR A 87 0.68 3.34 8.59
C TYR A 87 -0.82 3.27 8.35
N ARG A 88 -1.56 3.10 9.43
CA ARG A 88 -3.01 3.30 9.40
C ARG A 88 -3.26 4.79 9.33
N MET A 89 -4.23 5.19 8.48
CA MET A 89 -4.64 6.58 8.35
C MET A 89 -6.15 6.66 8.34
N THR A 90 -6.68 7.78 8.80
CA THR A 90 -8.11 8.05 8.72
C THR A 90 -8.35 9.26 7.84
N CYS A 91 -9.47 9.20 7.12
CA CYS A 91 -9.96 10.30 6.29
C CYS A 91 -11.32 10.68 6.83
N GLY A 92 -11.53 11.97 7.04
CA GLY A 92 -12.85 12.49 7.38
C GLY A 92 -13.82 12.29 6.23
N CYS A 93 -15.09 12.61 6.43
CA CYS A 93 -16.10 12.49 5.38
C CYS A 93 -15.74 13.31 4.14
N ASP A 94 -16.28 12.91 2.98
CA ASP A 94 -16.21 13.61 1.69
C ASP A 94 -14.81 13.79 1.10
N CYS A 95 -14.07 12.68 1.09
CA CYS A 95 -12.75 12.67 0.46
C CYS A 95 -12.90 12.43 -1.04
N GLU A 96 -12.68 13.47 -1.84
CA GLU A 96 -12.68 13.38 -3.29
C GLU A 96 -11.30 12.92 -3.77
N PHE A 97 -11.30 12.07 -4.80
CA PHE A 97 -10.09 11.55 -5.38
C PHE A 97 -9.63 12.36 -6.59
N THR A 98 -8.32 12.55 -6.70
CA THR A 98 -7.67 12.99 -7.92
C THR A 98 -6.51 12.04 -8.17
N PRO A 99 -6.74 10.91 -8.86
CA PRO A 99 -5.70 9.93 -9.10
C PRO A 99 -4.50 10.50 -9.84
N GLN A 100 -3.31 10.13 -9.42
CA GLN A 100 -2.08 10.54 -10.06
C GLN A 100 -1.80 9.62 -11.27
N THR A 101 -2.38 9.97 -12.42
CA THR A 101 -2.28 9.16 -13.65
C THR A 101 -0.85 9.03 -14.16
N GLU A 102 -0.01 10.01 -13.87
CA GLU A 102 1.42 9.99 -14.26
C GLU A 102 2.17 8.84 -13.59
N GLU A 103 1.72 8.40 -12.43
CA GLU A 103 2.29 7.25 -11.70
C GLU A 103 1.65 5.92 -12.14
N GLY A 104 0.82 5.94 -13.17
CA GLY A 104 0.17 4.73 -13.67
C GLY A 104 -1.05 4.29 -12.87
N ILE A 105 -1.56 5.15 -12.00
CA ILE A 105 -2.76 4.86 -11.21
C ILE A 105 -3.99 5.08 -12.10
N THR A 106 -4.74 4.01 -12.34
CA THR A 106 -5.91 4.03 -13.22
C THR A 106 -7.22 4.18 -12.46
N GLU A 107 -7.24 3.85 -11.18
CA GLU A 107 -8.44 3.92 -10.35
C GLU A 107 -8.07 4.10 -8.89
N VAL A 108 -8.89 4.85 -8.17
CA VAL A 108 -8.87 4.95 -6.71
C VAL A 108 -10.28 4.64 -6.23
N ARG A 109 -10.40 3.78 -5.24
CA ARG A 109 -11.71 3.29 -4.81
C ARG A 109 -11.78 3.07 -3.31
N TRP A 110 -12.93 3.40 -2.73
CA TRP A 110 -13.29 2.96 -1.39
C TRP A 110 -13.94 1.59 -1.48
N VAL A 111 -13.43 0.63 -0.70
CA VAL A 111 -13.87 -0.75 -0.73
C VAL A 111 -14.40 -1.15 0.64
N GLU A 112 -15.62 -1.68 0.67
CA GLU A 112 -16.21 -2.20 1.89
C GLU A 112 -15.48 -3.46 2.35
N LYS A 113 -15.46 -3.66 3.64
CA LYS A 113 -14.82 -4.83 4.25
C LYS A 113 -15.34 -6.14 3.66
N SER A 114 -16.63 -6.22 3.38
CA SER A 114 -17.27 -7.41 2.79
C SER A 114 -16.80 -7.71 1.36
N GLU A 115 -16.30 -6.71 0.64
CA GLU A 115 -15.82 -6.87 -0.74
C GLU A 115 -14.29 -7.02 -0.82
N LEU A 116 -13.60 -6.77 0.29
CA LEU A 116 -12.14 -6.71 0.32
C LEU A 116 -11.47 -7.98 -0.19
N LYS A 117 -11.99 -9.15 0.19
CA LYS A 117 -11.45 -10.44 -0.24
C LYS A 117 -11.42 -10.58 -1.76
N GLU A 118 -12.48 -10.12 -2.43
CA GLU A 118 -12.58 -10.18 -3.88
C GLU A 118 -11.54 -9.27 -4.55
N PHE A 119 -11.44 -8.02 -4.08
CA PHE A 119 -10.45 -7.08 -4.61
C PHE A 119 -9.03 -7.57 -4.42
N LEU A 120 -8.72 -8.14 -3.26
CA LEU A 120 -7.38 -8.60 -2.93
C LEU A 120 -6.99 -9.93 -3.59
N GLN A 121 -7.84 -10.50 -4.45
CA GLN A 121 -7.43 -11.61 -5.32
C GLN A 121 -6.37 -11.15 -6.34
N GLU A 122 -6.40 -9.88 -6.71
CA GLU A 122 -5.47 -9.28 -7.67
C GLU A 122 -4.61 -8.21 -7.00
N THR A 123 -3.78 -8.64 -6.03
CA THR A 123 -2.86 -7.75 -5.32
C THR A 123 -1.53 -8.48 -5.06
N TYR A 124 -0.58 -7.74 -4.52
CA TYR A 124 0.70 -8.31 -4.09
C TYR A 124 0.56 -9.01 -2.74
N PRO A 125 1.24 -10.15 -2.52
CA PRO A 125 1.21 -10.84 -1.22
C PRO A 125 1.55 -9.95 -0.03
N THR A 126 2.47 -9.01 -0.21
CA THR A 126 2.86 -8.06 0.85
C THR A 126 1.70 -7.16 1.27
N ILE A 127 0.80 -6.82 0.36
CA ILE A 127 -0.36 -5.99 0.67
C ILE A 127 -1.35 -6.78 1.53
N VAL A 128 -1.57 -8.05 1.23
CA VAL A 128 -2.40 -8.93 2.07
C VAL A 128 -1.83 -8.97 3.50
N GLU A 129 -0.50 -9.03 3.62
CA GLU A 129 0.17 -9.02 4.92
C GLU A 129 -0.06 -7.72 5.70
N VAL A 130 -0.15 -6.59 5.01
CA VAL A 130 -0.46 -5.31 5.67
C VAL A 130 -1.86 -5.37 6.30
N PHE A 131 -2.86 -5.86 5.56
CA PHE A 131 -4.22 -6.03 6.06
C PHE A 131 -4.27 -7.02 7.22
N ARG A 132 -3.54 -8.13 7.10
CA ARG A 132 -3.47 -9.14 8.17
C ARG A 132 -2.86 -8.54 9.44
N SER A 133 -1.81 -7.75 9.30
CA SER A 133 -1.14 -7.09 10.42
C SER A 133 -2.01 -6.01 11.07
N LEU A 134 -2.96 -5.45 10.34
CA LEU A 134 -3.95 -4.54 10.89
C LEU A 134 -4.91 -5.25 11.87
N GLY A 135 -5.01 -6.58 11.75
CA GLY A 135 -5.86 -7.39 12.63
C GLY A 135 -7.17 -7.85 11.99
N LEU A 136 -7.27 -7.76 10.66
CA LEU A 136 -8.45 -8.28 9.96
C LEU A 136 -8.52 -9.80 10.05
N SER A 137 -9.74 -10.31 10.27
CA SER A 137 -10.01 -11.73 10.25
C SER A 137 -9.73 -12.33 8.87
N GLU A 138 -9.22 -13.57 8.84
CA GLU A 138 -8.91 -14.29 7.60
C GLU A 138 -10.11 -14.41 6.65
N LYS A 139 -11.34 -14.34 7.16
CA LYS A 139 -12.54 -14.39 6.31
C LYS A 139 -12.65 -13.22 5.32
N TYR A 140 -11.94 -12.12 5.60
CA TYR A 140 -11.93 -10.93 4.74
C TYR A 140 -10.72 -10.90 3.81
N LEU A 141 -9.82 -11.88 3.92
CA LEU A 141 -8.58 -11.93 3.17
C LEU A 141 -8.57 -13.11 2.21
N PRO A 142 -7.85 -13.00 1.08
CA PRO A 142 -7.74 -14.11 0.15
C PRO A 142 -7.00 -15.27 0.79
N THR A 143 -7.38 -16.49 0.42
CA THR A 143 -6.68 -17.69 0.86
C THR A 143 -5.30 -17.70 0.21
N VAL A 144 -4.25 -17.84 1.03
CA VAL A 144 -2.90 -18.03 0.50
C VAL A 144 -2.87 -19.40 -0.17
N LYS A 145 -2.82 -19.42 -1.50
CA LYS A 145 -2.51 -20.65 -2.22
C LYS A 145 -1.05 -20.93 -1.97
N GLN A 146 -0.78 -21.99 -1.18
CA GLN A 146 0.57 -22.53 -1.14
C GLN A 146 0.89 -23.03 -2.54
N ASN A 147 1.65 -22.25 -3.27
CA ASN A 147 2.11 -22.66 -4.57
C ASN A 147 3.29 -23.60 -4.34
N THR A 148 3.00 -24.89 -4.17
CA THR A 148 4.01 -25.93 -4.00
C THR A 148 4.91 -26.06 -5.24
N GLU A 149 4.52 -25.47 -6.35
CA GLU A 149 5.30 -25.46 -7.59
C GLU A 149 6.51 -24.50 -7.54
N ASN A 150 6.53 -23.57 -6.60
CA ASN A 150 7.62 -22.62 -6.46
C ASN A 150 8.64 -23.01 -5.37
N ILE A 151 8.52 -24.19 -4.82
CA ILE A 151 9.52 -24.74 -3.91
C ILE A 151 10.51 -25.55 -4.74
N VAL A 152 11.38 -24.86 -5.39
CA VAL A 152 12.51 -25.48 -6.06
C VAL A 152 13.77 -24.90 -5.48
#